data_1d4b7cf38f148c73a4e94864fdcf9493
#
_entry.id   1d4b7cf38f148c73a4e94864fdcf9493
#
_cell.length_a   1.000
_cell.length_b   1.000
_cell.length_c   1.000
_cell.angle_alpha   90.00
_cell.angle_beta   90.00
_cell.angle_gamma   90.00
#
_symmetry.space_group_name_H-M   'P 1'
#
loop_
_entity.id
_entity.type
_entity.pdbx_description
1 polymer ?
#
loop_
_entity_poly.entity_id
_entity_poly.type
_entity_poly.pdbx_seq_one_letter_code
_entity_poly.pdbx_strand_id
1 'polypeptide(L)'
;MKNLIPDNVSEHTNVYDVLLERGLIEQSTNPEALRELLGKEKIKFYIGFDPTADCLHVGHFIPVITMMYMQKYGHTPVFLLGGGTGEIGDPSGRSDMRQVMTLDTIDENCRQFKKLFDKFIDFDDEWKYEGNEGVYHPGHQNREPKPGYAVSVNNAEWIRPCKFTEFAREIGTHFNVNTMLRADCFKTRMDRDTGLSFFEFSYMLLQAYDFYVMARDFDLKAQFGGNDQWSNIIAGVDLTRKACGKEVYGLTVSLLTTSEGKKMGKTAKGALWLDERKCSVYDFFQYWRNVADADVNKCLRMLTFLPMDEVNRLSALEGAEINKAKEVLAYEVTKLVHGAEKAQKALEASREVFAGGGVSADMPTKEFDASLFAGDGMGLAALMKEAGLEPSTSEAYRTIQGGGARINGEQITDKRYSVTEADFKDGELVLQKGKKKFMKITLG
;
A
#
# COMPACT_ATOMS: atom_id res chain seq x y z
N MET A 1 3.11 23.53 -0.01
CA MET A 1 2.63 22.18 -0.38
C MET A 1 3.75 21.43 -1.11
N LYS A 2 3.88 20.15 -0.80
CA LYS A 2 4.82 19.27 -1.51
C LYS A 2 4.35 19.14 -2.96
N ASN A 3 5.13 19.65 -3.90
CA ASN A 3 4.74 19.67 -5.31
C ASN A 3 5.08 18.32 -5.97
N LEU A 4 4.53 17.21 -5.42
CA LEU A 4 4.78 15.86 -5.92
C LEU A 4 4.00 15.55 -7.20
N ILE A 5 2.86 16.21 -7.39
CA ILE A 5 2.02 16.06 -8.59
C ILE A 5 2.26 17.24 -9.53
N PRO A 6 2.75 17.03 -10.76
CA PRO A 6 2.92 18.08 -11.75
C PRO A 6 1.60 18.78 -12.11
N ASP A 7 1.67 20.03 -12.53
CA ASP A 7 0.47 20.80 -12.92
C ASP A 7 -0.18 20.25 -14.20
N ASN A 8 0.62 19.68 -15.08
CA ASN A 8 0.16 19.06 -16.34
C ASN A 8 -0.22 17.57 -16.22
N VAL A 9 -0.46 17.09 -15.01
CA VAL A 9 -0.78 15.66 -14.78
C VAL A 9 -2.10 15.22 -15.44
N SER A 10 -3.02 16.15 -15.64
CA SER A 10 -4.30 15.95 -16.32
C SER A 10 -4.85 17.27 -16.87
N GLU A 11 -5.63 17.18 -17.94
CA GLU A 11 -6.40 18.30 -18.49
C GLU A 11 -7.77 18.49 -17.80
N HIS A 12 -8.19 17.51 -16.99
CA HIS A 12 -9.45 17.59 -16.26
C HIS A 12 -9.40 18.61 -15.12
N THR A 13 -10.43 19.44 -15.04
CA THR A 13 -10.60 20.42 -13.95
C THR A 13 -11.32 19.84 -12.73
N ASN A 14 -11.98 18.69 -12.89
CA ASN A 14 -12.65 17.95 -11.83
C ASN A 14 -11.82 16.72 -11.43
N VAL A 15 -11.48 16.62 -10.16
CA VAL A 15 -10.67 15.50 -9.65
C VAL A 15 -11.38 14.14 -9.83
N TYR A 16 -12.70 14.08 -9.82
CA TYR A 16 -13.44 12.85 -10.08
C TYR A 16 -13.07 12.26 -11.45
N ASP A 17 -13.02 13.11 -12.48
CA ASP A 17 -12.69 12.69 -13.83
C ASP A 17 -11.23 12.21 -13.93
N VAL A 18 -10.31 12.87 -13.22
CA VAL A 18 -8.91 12.40 -13.12
C VAL A 18 -8.82 11.01 -12.50
N LEU A 19 -9.50 10.81 -11.37
CA LEU A 19 -9.49 9.52 -10.68
C LEU A 19 -10.13 8.42 -11.54
N LEU A 20 -11.20 8.75 -12.27
CA LEU A 20 -11.87 7.82 -13.20
C LEU A 20 -10.98 7.46 -14.38
N GLU A 21 -10.39 8.46 -15.05
CA GLU A 21 -9.48 8.27 -16.18
C GLU A 21 -8.29 7.38 -15.80
N ARG A 22 -7.75 7.56 -14.59
CA ARG A 22 -6.64 6.77 -14.08
C ARG A 22 -7.03 5.37 -13.57
N GLY A 23 -8.33 5.05 -13.54
CA GLY A 23 -8.83 3.76 -13.06
C GLY A 23 -8.71 3.61 -11.55
N LEU A 24 -8.71 4.72 -10.81
CA LEU A 24 -8.64 4.74 -9.35
C LEU A 24 -10.02 4.56 -8.69
N ILE A 25 -11.12 4.84 -9.39
CA ILE A 25 -12.48 4.64 -8.88
C ILE A 25 -12.98 3.25 -9.25
N GLU A 26 -13.44 2.49 -8.25
CA GLU A 26 -14.12 1.21 -8.45
C GLU A 26 -15.64 1.40 -8.46
N GLN A 27 -16.19 2.03 -7.41
CA GLN A 27 -17.60 2.34 -7.32
C GLN A 27 -17.87 3.51 -6.35
N SER A 28 -19.05 4.12 -6.47
CA SER A 28 -19.51 5.13 -5.51
C SER A 28 -21.03 5.03 -5.29
N THR A 29 -21.50 5.59 -4.18
CA THR A 29 -22.93 5.55 -3.80
C THR A 29 -23.81 6.31 -4.77
N ASN A 30 -23.34 7.42 -5.31
CA ASN A 30 -24.00 8.22 -6.32
C ASN A 30 -22.93 8.93 -7.17
N PRO A 31 -22.48 8.31 -8.28
CA PRO A 31 -21.39 8.83 -9.11
C PRO A 31 -21.64 10.26 -9.64
N GLU A 32 -22.85 10.52 -10.09
CA GLU A 32 -23.21 11.83 -10.69
C GLU A 32 -23.20 12.94 -9.65
N ALA A 33 -23.87 12.72 -8.51
CA ALA A 33 -23.90 13.70 -7.43
C ALA A 33 -22.52 13.94 -6.81
N LEU A 34 -21.71 12.89 -6.61
CA LEU A 34 -20.37 13.03 -6.08
C LEU A 34 -19.46 13.78 -7.07
N ARG A 35 -19.55 13.47 -8.37
CA ARG A 35 -18.80 14.19 -9.41
C ARG A 35 -19.19 15.67 -9.43
N GLU A 36 -20.47 15.98 -9.37
CA GLU A 36 -20.98 17.36 -9.33
C GLU A 36 -20.46 18.11 -8.08
N LEU A 37 -20.55 17.47 -6.91
CA LEU A 37 -20.08 18.01 -5.63
C LEU A 37 -18.58 18.36 -5.69
N LEU A 38 -17.74 17.42 -6.16
CA LEU A 38 -16.29 17.61 -6.27
C LEU A 38 -15.88 18.68 -7.29
N GLY A 39 -16.72 18.97 -8.27
CA GLY A 39 -16.50 20.06 -9.23
C GLY A 39 -16.93 21.43 -8.72
N LYS A 40 -17.91 21.48 -7.83
CA LYS A 40 -18.51 22.75 -7.34
C LYS A 40 -17.90 23.23 -6.02
N GLU A 41 -17.55 22.30 -5.13
CA GLU A 41 -17.13 22.60 -3.76
C GLU A 41 -15.79 21.97 -3.42
N LYS A 42 -15.06 22.60 -2.48
CA LYS A 42 -13.91 21.98 -1.85
C LYS A 42 -14.38 21.31 -0.56
N ILE A 43 -14.43 19.98 -0.58
CA ILE A 43 -14.99 19.18 0.51
C ILE A 43 -13.92 18.64 1.45
N LYS A 44 -14.33 18.28 2.66
CA LYS A 44 -13.61 17.40 3.57
C LYS A 44 -14.07 15.97 3.29
N PHE A 45 -13.10 15.05 3.15
CA PHE A 45 -13.34 13.60 2.98
C PHE A 45 -12.33 12.82 3.80
N TYR A 46 -12.62 11.58 4.16
CA TYR A 46 -11.67 10.79 4.91
C TYR A 46 -11.34 9.44 4.28
N ILE A 47 -10.17 8.95 4.62
CA ILE A 47 -9.76 7.55 4.47
C ILE A 47 -9.23 7.07 5.82
N GLY A 48 -9.74 5.94 6.29
CA GLY A 48 -9.31 5.31 7.53
C GLY A 48 -8.19 4.29 7.31
N PHE A 49 -7.26 4.25 8.24
CA PHE A 49 -6.14 3.31 8.26
C PHE A 49 -6.00 2.68 9.64
N ASP A 50 -6.30 1.40 9.75
CA ASP A 50 -6.03 0.62 10.96
C ASP A 50 -4.52 0.36 11.10
N PRO A 51 -3.92 0.70 12.24
CA PRO A 51 -2.49 0.61 12.46
C PRO A 51 -2.03 -0.84 12.77
N THR A 52 -2.28 -1.75 11.84
CA THR A 52 -2.04 -3.20 12.00
C THR A 52 -0.57 -3.60 11.79
N ALA A 53 0.29 -2.65 11.48
CA ALA A 53 1.74 -2.77 11.35
C ALA A 53 2.37 -1.40 11.60
N ASP A 54 3.68 -1.37 11.83
CA ASP A 54 4.47 -0.14 12.00
C ASP A 54 4.79 0.57 10.66
N CYS A 55 4.35 0.03 9.53
CA CYS A 55 4.65 0.55 8.20
C CYS A 55 3.53 0.24 7.20
N LEU A 56 3.42 1.09 6.17
CA LEU A 56 2.55 0.88 5.02
C LEU A 56 3.23 0.00 3.97
N HIS A 57 2.44 -0.80 3.30
CA HIS A 57 2.85 -1.55 2.11
C HIS A 57 2.13 -1.03 0.86
N VAL A 58 2.57 -1.45 -0.31
CA VAL A 58 2.03 -1.02 -1.62
C VAL A 58 0.50 -1.13 -1.72
N GLY A 59 -0.14 -2.08 -1.03
CA GLY A 59 -1.61 -2.17 -1.01
C GLY A 59 -2.31 -0.93 -0.43
N HIS A 60 -1.64 -0.17 0.45
CA HIS A 60 -2.15 1.10 0.99
C HIS A 60 -1.84 2.30 0.08
N PHE A 61 -1.05 2.11 -1.00
CA PHE A 61 -0.53 3.23 -1.76
C PHE A 61 -1.60 3.86 -2.67
N ILE A 62 -2.55 3.06 -3.18
CA ILE A 62 -3.67 3.59 -3.99
C ILE A 62 -4.53 4.60 -3.20
N PRO A 63 -5.00 4.30 -1.97
CA PRO A 63 -5.63 5.29 -1.12
C PRO A 63 -4.79 6.56 -0.90
N VAL A 64 -3.46 6.42 -0.69
CA VAL A 64 -2.55 7.57 -0.53
C VAL A 64 -2.52 8.43 -1.80
N ILE A 65 -2.34 7.82 -2.97
CA ILE A 65 -2.35 8.52 -4.27
C ILE A 65 -3.68 9.24 -4.49
N THR A 66 -4.80 8.60 -4.12
CA THR A 66 -6.13 9.22 -4.21
C THR A 66 -6.22 10.45 -3.30
N MET A 67 -5.71 10.38 -2.06
CA MET A 67 -5.64 11.55 -1.17
C MET A 67 -4.77 12.66 -1.76
N MET A 68 -3.64 12.32 -2.38
CA MET A 68 -2.75 13.29 -3.03
C MET A 68 -3.46 14.03 -4.18
N TYR A 69 -4.18 13.31 -5.06
CA TYR A 69 -4.97 13.95 -6.11
C TYR A 69 -6.07 14.86 -5.54
N MET A 70 -6.83 14.39 -4.57
CA MET A 70 -7.86 15.19 -3.91
C MET A 70 -7.27 16.47 -3.29
N GLN A 71 -6.12 16.36 -2.62
CA GLN A 71 -5.41 17.51 -2.04
C GLN A 71 -4.92 18.48 -3.12
N LYS A 72 -4.32 17.99 -4.22
CA LYS A 72 -3.87 18.80 -5.36
C LYS A 72 -5.02 19.64 -5.94
N TYR A 73 -6.22 19.08 -5.96
CA TYR A 73 -7.43 19.76 -6.43
C TYR A 73 -8.11 20.63 -5.34
N GLY A 74 -7.48 20.81 -4.19
CA GLY A 74 -7.89 21.73 -3.14
C GLY A 74 -8.91 21.18 -2.16
N HIS A 75 -9.25 19.88 -2.20
CA HIS A 75 -10.06 19.24 -1.17
C HIS A 75 -9.21 18.96 0.09
N THR A 76 -9.87 18.85 1.24
CA THR A 76 -9.22 18.62 2.53
C THR A 76 -9.28 17.13 2.91
N PRO A 77 -8.18 16.38 2.79
CA PRO A 77 -8.12 15.01 3.30
C PRO A 77 -8.16 15.00 4.83
N VAL A 78 -9.02 14.16 5.39
CA VAL A 78 -8.99 13.79 6.81
C VAL A 78 -8.36 12.41 6.90
N PHE A 79 -7.15 12.35 7.45
CA PHE A 79 -6.42 11.12 7.69
C PHE A 79 -6.88 10.52 9.01
N LEU A 80 -7.72 9.48 8.94
CA LEU A 80 -8.24 8.81 10.11
C LEU A 80 -7.31 7.67 10.54
N LEU A 81 -6.74 7.79 11.71
CA LEU A 81 -6.01 6.73 12.40
C LEU A 81 -7.00 5.85 13.18
N GLY A 82 -7.01 4.57 12.88
CA GLY A 82 -7.86 3.58 13.52
C GLY A 82 -7.35 3.14 14.90
N GLY A 83 -7.07 4.09 15.82
CA GLY A 83 -6.58 3.75 17.17
C GLY A 83 -7.61 3.00 18.00
N GLY A 84 -8.92 3.31 17.83
CA GLY A 84 -10.01 2.60 18.47
C GLY A 84 -10.45 1.35 17.69
N THR A 85 -10.64 1.47 16.36
CA THR A 85 -11.01 0.33 15.51
C THR A 85 -9.92 -0.72 15.42
N GLY A 86 -8.65 -0.31 15.50
CA GLY A 86 -7.49 -1.22 15.52
C GLY A 86 -7.46 -2.17 16.74
N GLU A 87 -8.16 -1.83 17.82
CA GLU A 87 -8.33 -2.72 18.97
C GLU A 87 -9.14 -3.97 18.62
N ILE A 88 -10.05 -3.86 17.63
CA ILE A 88 -10.87 -4.96 17.12
C ILE A 88 -10.24 -5.55 15.86
N GLY A 89 -9.92 -4.70 14.90
CA GLY A 89 -9.40 -5.06 13.60
C GLY A 89 -10.46 -5.48 12.58
N ASP A 90 -10.36 -4.91 11.40
CA ASP A 90 -11.29 -5.12 10.29
C ASP A 90 -11.33 -6.58 9.81
N PRO A 91 -12.50 -7.24 9.78
CA PRO A 91 -12.66 -8.59 9.24
C PRO A 91 -12.73 -8.60 7.70
N SER A 92 -12.94 -7.46 7.04
CA SER A 92 -13.18 -7.37 5.60
C SER A 92 -12.00 -7.87 4.79
N GLY A 93 -12.27 -8.66 3.74
CA GLY A 93 -11.25 -9.15 2.80
C GLY A 93 -10.23 -10.15 3.40
N ARG A 94 -10.48 -10.71 4.59
CA ARG A 94 -9.60 -11.64 5.29
C ARG A 94 -10.26 -12.97 5.59
N SER A 95 -9.40 -13.97 5.71
CA SER A 95 -9.80 -15.34 6.08
C SER A 95 -9.68 -15.63 7.57
N ASP A 96 -8.78 -14.97 8.27
CA ASP A 96 -8.40 -15.28 9.63
C ASP A 96 -8.68 -14.11 10.56
N MET A 97 -8.96 -14.42 11.83
CA MET A 97 -9.09 -13.42 12.89
C MET A 97 -7.74 -12.71 13.10
N ARG A 98 -7.76 -11.40 13.30
CA ARG A 98 -6.54 -10.64 13.62
C ARG A 98 -6.05 -11.00 15.03
N GLN A 99 -4.73 -11.00 15.21
CA GLN A 99 -4.16 -11.00 16.56
C GLN A 99 -4.48 -9.67 17.23
N VAL A 100 -4.97 -9.76 18.46
CA VAL A 100 -5.24 -8.57 19.28
C VAL A 100 -3.90 -7.95 19.66
N MET A 101 -3.72 -6.67 19.30
CA MET A 101 -2.53 -5.89 19.67
C MET A 101 -2.74 -5.19 21.00
N THR A 102 -1.65 -4.87 21.69
CA THR A 102 -1.72 -4.00 22.88
C THR A 102 -1.98 -2.54 22.48
N LEU A 103 -2.60 -1.77 23.37
CA LEU A 103 -2.87 -0.34 23.13
C LEU A 103 -1.59 0.44 22.81
N ASP A 104 -0.50 0.17 23.52
CA ASP A 104 0.80 0.81 23.28
C ASP A 104 1.34 0.54 21.88
N THR A 105 1.15 -0.70 21.38
CA THR A 105 1.53 -1.07 20.01
C THR A 105 0.68 -0.34 18.99
N ILE A 106 -0.63 -0.24 19.20
CA ILE A 106 -1.55 0.49 18.32
C ILE A 106 -1.16 1.97 18.27
N ASP A 107 -0.95 2.59 19.42
CA ASP A 107 -0.63 4.01 19.51
C ASP A 107 0.75 4.33 18.90
N GLU A 108 1.75 3.43 19.04
CA GLU A 108 3.04 3.58 18.34
C GLU A 108 2.89 3.42 16.82
N ASN A 109 2.14 2.44 16.36
CA ASN A 109 1.88 2.27 14.93
C ASN A 109 1.16 3.49 14.33
N CYS A 110 0.22 4.10 15.06
CA CYS A 110 -0.43 5.35 14.66
C CYS A 110 0.61 6.47 14.43
N ARG A 111 1.58 6.63 15.36
CA ARG A 111 2.66 7.62 15.21
C ARG A 111 3.54 7.34 13.99
N GLN A 112 3.88 6.07 13.73
CA GLN A 112 4.67 5.70 12.55
C GLN A 112 3.92 5.93 11.25
N PHE A 113 2.62 5.64 11.21
CA PHE A 113 1.77 5.92 10.03
C PHE A 113 1.76 7.41 9.71
N LYS A 114 1.51 8.28 10.71
CA LYS A 114 1.54 9.75 10.50
C LYS A 114 2.86 10.21 9.89
N LYS A 115 4.00 9.74 10.42
CA LYS A 115 5.34 10.08 9.88
C LYS A 115 5.52 9.64 8.43
N LEU A 116 4.97 8.48 8.06
CA LEU A 116 5.06 8.00 6.68
C LEU A 116 4.17 8.82 5.74
N PHE A 117 2.95 9.16 6.18
CA PHE A 117 2.04 10.00 5.40
C PHE A 117 2.57 11.42 5.21
N ASP A 118 3.32 11.95 6.17
CA ASP A 118 4.00 13.24 6.04
C ASP A 118 4.96 13.32 4.84
N LYS A 119 5.34 12.20 4.24
CA LYS A 119 6.13 12.20 2.99
C LYS A 119 5.27 12.56 1.76
N PHE A 120 3.99 12.25 1.78
CA PHE A 120 3.10 12.32 0.61
C PHE A 120 2.08 13.46 0.70
N ILE A 121 1.58 13.74 1.90
CA ILE A 121 0.46 14.64 2.17
C ILE A 121 0.96 15.85 2.96
N ASP A 122 0.44 17.03 2.65
CA ASP A 122 0.70 18.26 3.42
C ASP A 122 -0.34 18.40 4.52
N PHE A 123 0.11 18.33 5.77
CA PHE A 123 -0.76 18.43 6.94
C PHE A 123 -0.77 19.84 7.53
N ASP A 124 -1.92 20.21 8.10
CA ASP A 124 -2.08 21.35 8.98
C ASP A 124 -1.83 20.90 10.42
N ASP A 125 -0.56 20.87 10.84
CA ASP A 125 -0.14 20.33 12.14
C ASP A 125 -0.58 21.19 13.34
N GLU A 126 -1.04 22.43 13.11
CA GLU A 126 -1.62 23.29 14.15
C GLU A 126 -3.12 23.02 14.38
N TRP A 127 -3.78 22.33 13.46
CA TRP A 127 -5.16 21.95 13.61
C TRP A 127 -5.29 20.80 14.62
N LYS A 128 -6.29 20.90 15.51
CA LYS A 128 -6.55 19.91 16.53
C LYS A 128 -8.03 19.66 16.67
N TYR A 129 -8.37 18.41 16.95
CA TYR A 129 -9.68 17.99 17.37
C TYR A 129 -9.64 17.58 18.83
N GLU A 130 -10.61 18.00 19.59
CA GLU A 130 -10.91 17.52 20.92
C GLU A 130 -12.14 16.60 20.83
N GLY A 131 -11.96 15.34 21.18
CA GLY A 131 -12.96 14.29 21.06
C GLY A 131 -14.23 14.56 21.88
N ASN A 132 -15.24 13.77 21.68
CA ASN A 132 -16.48 13.87 22.41
C ASN A 132 -16.44 13.04 23.70
N GLU A 133 -17.29 13.39 24.68
CA GLU A 133 -17.43 12.67 25.95
C GLU A 133 -18.39 11.46 25.87
N GLY A 134 -19.05 11.25 24.73
CA GLY A 134 -20.01 10.20 24.49
C GLY A 134 -20.70 10.31 23.14
N VAL A 135 -21.64 9.41 22.84
CA VAL A 135 -22.24 9.30 21.50
C VAL A 135 -22.92 10.56 21.01
N TYR A 136 -23.55 11.32 21.88
CA TYR A 136 -24.26 12.57 21.54
C TYR A 136 -23.54 13.84 21.97
N HIS A 137 -22.38 13.72 22.58
CA HIS A 137 -21.58 14.90 22.96
C HIS A 137 -20.59 15.19 21.84
N PRO A 138 -20.85 16.18 20.97
CA PRO A 138 -19.98 16.48 19.86
C PRO A 138 -18.63 16.97 20.36
N GLY A 139 -17.57 16.47 19.73
CA GLY A 139 -16.26 17.05 19.84
C GLY A 139 -16.18 18.40 19.12
N HIS A 140 -15.07 19.06 19.22
CA HIS A 140 -14.84 20.33 18.53
C HIS A 140 -13.44 20.44 17.96
N GLN A 141 -13.33 21.21 16.89
CA GLN A 141 -12.05 21.58 16.30
C GLN A 141 -11.63 22.95 16.83
N ASN A 142 -10.34 23.16 17.03
CA ASN A 142 -9.80 24.43 17.49
C ASN A 142 -10.01 25.58 16.47
N ARG A 143 -10.09 25.23 15.18
CA ARG A 143 -10.35 26.12 14.05
C ARG A 143 -10.63 25.31 12.79
N GLU A 144 -11.07 25.95 11.71
CA GLU A 144 -11.12 25.31 10.41
C GLU A 144 -9.70 24.97 9.90
N PRO A 145 -9.52 23.83 9.20
CA PRO A 145 -8.24 23.49 8.55
C PRO A 145 -7.83 24.55 7.52
N LYS A 146 -6.54 24.75 7.33
CA LYS A 146 -6.01 25.53 6.21
C LYS A 146 -6.52 24.94 4.89
N PRO A 147 -7.08 25.74 3.96
CA PRO A 147 -7.62 25.24 2.71
C PRO A 147 -6.60 24.37 1.93
N GLY A 148 -7.02 23.16 1.52
CA GLY A 148 -6.17 22.23 0.79
C GLY A 148 -5.15 21.48 1.64
N TYR A 149 -5.04 21.74 2.95
CA TYR A 149 -4.21 20.97 3.85
C TYR A 149 -5.00 19.82 4.46
N ALA A 150 -4.34 18.68 4.66
CA ALA A 150 -4.91 17.54 5.36
C ALA A 150 -4.91 17.76 6.87
N VAL A 151 -5.79 17.07 7.58
CA VAL A 151 -5.77 16.96 9.03
C VAL A 151 -5.71 15.50 9.45
N SER A 152 -5.14 15.25 10.62
CA SER A 152 -5.06 13.89 11.19
C SER A 152 -5.97 13.80 12.42
N VAL A 153 -6.78 12.76 12.48
CA VAL A 153 -7.63 12.43 13.64
C VAL A 153 -7.40 10.97 14.05
N ASN A 154 -7.65 10.66 15.33
CA ASN A 154 -7.59 9.30 15.83
C ASN A 154 -8.98 8.93 16.39
N ASN A 155 -9.60 7.87 15.86
CA ASN A 155 -10.93 7.46 16.31
C ASN A 155 -10.96 6.91 17.73
N ALA A 156 -9.82 6.66 18.36
CA ALA A 156 -9.72 6.38 19.79
C ALA A 156 -10.34 7.51 20.64
N GLU A 157 -10.31 8.77 20.14
CA GLU A 157 -10.85 9.94 20.84
C GLU A 157 -12.36 9.90 21.02
N TRP A 158 -13.09 9.17 20.18
CA TRP A 158 -14.54 9.03 20.31
C TRP A 158 -15.01 7.59 20.52
N ILE A 159 -14.20 6.57 20.21
CA ILE A 159 -14.55 5.16 20.44
C ILE A 159 -14.27 4.74 21.89
N ARG A 160 -13.07 5.06 22.42
CA ARG A 160 -12.68 4.66 23.79
C ARG A 160 -13.59 5.23 24.89
N PRO A 161 -14.07 6.49 24.81
CA PRO A 161 -15.00 7.01 25.81
C PRO A 161 -16.42 6.42 25.76
N CYS A 162 -16.80 5.74 24.65
CA CYS A 162 -18.15 5.22 24.49
C CYS A 162 -18.49 4.12 25.51
N LYS A 163 -19.57 4.31 26.26
CA LYS A 163 -20.14 3.26 27.09
C LYS A 163 -20.95 2.30 26.22
N PHE A 164 -20.74 1.01 26.37
CA PHE A 164 -21.40 -0.02 25.54
C PHE A 164 -22.92 0.15 25.49
N THR A 165 -23.59 0.35 26.64
CA THR A 165 -25.06 0.47 26.69
C THR A 165 -25.56 1.74 26.02
N GLU A 166 -24.82 2.82 26.12
CA GLU A 166 -25.12 4.10 25.45
C GLU A 166 -24.96 3.93 23.93
N PHE A 167 -23.83 3.39 23.46
CA PHE A 167 -23.58 3.09 22.06
C PHE A 167 -24.64 2.15 21.47
N ALA A 168 -24.98 1.07 22.17
CA ALA A 168 -26.00 0.11 21.72
C ALA A 168 -27.38 0.77 21.58
N ARG A 169 -27.75 1.68 22.51
CA ARG A 169 -29.02 2.40 22.47
C ARG A 169 -29.07 3.44 21.37
N GLU A 170 -28.02 4.23 21.21
CA GLU A 170 -28.03 5.43 20.37
C GLU A 170 -27.60 5.13 18.93
N ILE A 171 -26.65 4.22 18.74
CA ILE A 171 -26.12 3.84 17.42
C ILE A 171 -26.70 2.49 16.99
N GLY A 172 -26.67 1.49 17.86
CA GLY A 172 -27.10 0.12 17.54
C GLY A 172 -28.56 0.02 17.05
N THR A 173 -29.45 0.88 17.52
CA THR A 173 -30.87 0.95 17.09
C THR A 173 -31.05 1.30 15.61
N HIS A 174 -30.07 1.94 14.98
CA HIS A 174 -30.10 2.24 13.55
C HIS A 174 -29.74 1.07 12.66
N PHE A 175 -29.23 -0.03 13.23
CA PHE A 175 -28.77 -1.21 12.51
C PHE A 175 -29.72 -2.39 12.64
N ASN A 176 -29.94 -3.09 11.55
CA ASN A 176 -30.67 -4.35 11.55
C ASN A 176 -29.71 -5.51 11.31
N VAL A 177 -29.60 -6.41 12.29
CA VAL A 177 -28.67 -7.55 12.25
C VAL A 177 -28.87 -8.42 11.01
N ASN A 178 -30.12 -8.70 10.60
CA ASN A 178 -30.39 -9.49 9.40
C ASN A 178 -29.88 -8.80 8.12
N THR A 179 -29.88 -7.47 8.06
CA THR A 179 -29.33 -6.70 6.95
C THR A 179 -27.81 -6.74 6.98
N MET A 180 -27.20 -6.58 8.15
CA MET A 180 -25.75 -6.65 8.32
C MET A 180 -25.20 -8.02 7.88
N LEU A 181 -25.84 -9.11 8.32
CA LEU A 181 -25.44 -10.48 7.97
C LEU A 181 -25.49 -10.79 6.47
N ARG A 182 -26.20 -9.98 5.69
CA ARG A 182 -26.20 -10.08 4.20
C ARG A 182 -25.00 -9.41 3.55
N ALA A 183 -24.23 -8.64 4.27
CA ALA A 183 -23.02 -8.01 3.75
C ALA A 183 -21.96 -9.07 3.39
N ASP A 184 -21.27 -8.88 2.26
CA ASP A 184 -20.34 -9.88 1.74
C ASP A 184 -19.15 -10.14 2.68
N CYS A 185 -18.73 -9.13 3.45
CA CYS A 185 -17.70 -9.29 4.48
C CYS A 185 -18.11 -10.30 5.57
N PHE A 186 -19.40 -10.38 5.92
CA PHE A 186 -19.90 -11.32 6.93
C PHE A 186 -20.30 -12.67 6.34
N LYS A 187 -20.90 -12.72 5.13
CA LYS A 187 -21.24 -14.00 4.47
C LYS A 187 -20.01 -14.89 4.37
N THR A 188 -18.91 -14.35 3.85
CA THR A 188 -17.65 -15.10 3.69
C THR A 188 -17.13 -15.66 5.03
N ARG A 189 -17.41 -15.00 6.16
CA ARG A 189 -17.00 -15.44 7.50
C ARG A 189 -17.94 -16.51 8.07
N MET A 190 -19.25 -16.37 7.86
CA MET A 190 -20.25 -17.33 8.35
C MET A 190 -20.16 -18.69 7.68
N ASP A 191 -19.69 -18.75 6.43
CA ASP A 191 -19.52 -19.99 5.66
C ASP A 191 -18.32 -20.85 6.15
N ARG A 192 -17.66 -20.46 7.23
CA ARG A 192 -16.49 -21.15 7.79
C ARG A 192 -16.78 -21.82 9.10
N ASP A 193 -16.01 -22.85 9.42
CA ASP A 193 -16.12 -23.61 10.67
C ASP A 193 -15.94 -22.75 11.94
N THR A 194 -15.13 -21.67 11.86
CA THR A 194 -14.90 -20.76 12.99
C THR A 194 -16.01 -19.73 13.20
N GLY A 195 -16.91 -19.55 12.21
CA GLY A 195 -17.99 -18.59 12.27
C GLY A 195 -17.54 -17.12 12.37
N LEU A 196 -18.48 -16.26 12.73
CA LEU A 196 -18.28 -14.80 12.93
C LEU A 196 -18.45 -14.49 14.41
N SER A 197 -17.43 -13.94 15.06
CA SER A 197 -17.52 -13.49 16.45
C SER A 197 -18.28 -12.16 16.55
N PHE A 198 -18.91 -11.91 17.70
CA PHE A 198 -19.53 -10.61 17.99
C PHE A 198 -18.52 -9.47 17.92
N PHE A 199 -17.29 -9.73 18.31
CA PHE A 199 -16.17 -8.79 18.25
C PHE A 199 -15.91 -8.31 16.82
N GLU A 200 -15.75 -9.23 15.86
CA GLU A 200 -15.58 -8.91 14.44
C GLU A 200 -16.85 -8.26 13.84
N PHE A 201 -18.02 -8.75 14.25
CA PHE A 201 -19.30 -8.21 13.78
C PHE A 201 -19.50 -6.74 14.16
N SER A 202 -19.00 -6.34 15.34
CA SER A 202 -19.11 -4.95 15.82
C SER A 202 -18.27 -3.94 15.04
N TYR A 203 -17.25 -4.39 14.29
CA TYR A 203 -16.38 -3.50 13.54
C TYR A 203 -17.15 -2.60 12.56
N MET A 204 -18.12 -3.15 11.84
CA MET A 204 -18.95 -2.36 10.90
C MET A 204 -19.67 -1.19 11.59
N LEU A 205 -20.13 -1.39 12.83
CA LEU A 205 -20.81 -0.34 13.59
C LEU A 205 -19.84 0.77 13.98
N LEU A 206 -18.60 0.40 14.35
CA LEU A 206 -17.58 1.38 14.73
C LEU A 206 -17.12 2.22 13.55
N GLN A 207 -16.86 1.62 12.39
CA GLN A 207 -16.51 2.38 11.18
C GLN A 207 -17.67 3.26 10.70
N ALA A 208 -18.91 2.79 10.83
CA ALA A 208 -20.08 3.62 10.54
C ALA A 208 -20.19 4.78 11.52
N TYR A 209 -19.87 4.57 12.79
CA TYR A 209 -19.83 5.60 13.82
C TYR A 209 -18.74 6.63 13.55
N ASP A 210 -17.57 6.24 13.04
CA ASP A 210 -16.53 7.17 12.57
C ASP A 210 -17.09 8.14 11.54
N PHE A 211 -17.80 7.63 10.53
CA PHE A 211 -18.37 8.48 9.49
C PHE A 211 -19.42 9.46 10.06
N TYR A 212 -20.28 8.96 10.94
CA TYR A 212 -21.28 9.78 11.61
C TYR A 212 -20.64 10.91 12.44
N VAL A 213 -19.64 10.59 13.29
CA VAL A 213 -18.93 11.58 14.12
C VAL A 213 -18.28 12.65 13.23
N MET A 214 -17.56 12.23 12.21
CA MET A 214 -16.86 13.18 11.33
C MET A 214 -17.82 14.01 10.47
N ALA A 215 -18.92 13.43 10.00
CA ALA A 215 -19.95 14.21 9.30
C ALA A 215 -20.63 15.22 10.23
N ARG A 216 -20.89 14.83 11.49
CA ARG A 216 -21.51 15.69 12.50
C ARG A 216 -20.59 16.86 12.90
N ASP A 217 -19.34 16.55 13.26
CA ASP A 217 -18.42 17.46 13.95
C ASP A 217 -17.52 18.25 12.98
N PHE A 218 -17.19 17.68 11.81
CA PHE A 218 -16.26 18.29 10.84
C PHE A 218 -16.94 18.74 9.54
N ASP A 219 -18.25 18.53 9.40
CA ASP A 219 -18.98 18.72 8.13
C ASP A 219 -18.34 17.92 6.96
N LEU A 220 -17.88 16.70 7.27
CA LEU A 220 -17.28 15.82 6.30
C LEU A 220 -18.35 15.30 5.32
N LYS A 221 -18.03 15.25 4.02
CA LYS A 221 -18.99 14.94 2.96
C LYS A 221 -18.79 13.54 2.35
N ALA A 222 -17.62 12.95 2.48
CA ALA A 222 -17.39 11.66 1.83
C ALA A 222 -16.40 10.78 2.60
N GLN A 223 -16.63 9.45 2.53
CA GLN A 223 -15.67 8.40 2.93
C GLN A 223 -15.14 7.71 1.69
N PHE A 224 -13.80 7.58 1.60
CA PHE A 224 -13.15 6.77 0.60
C PHE A 224 -12.46 5.58 1.26
N GLY A 225 -12.36 4.46 0.55
CA GLY A 225 -11.71 3.26 1.07
C GLY A 225 -11.39 2.26 -0.03
N GLY A 226 -10.73 1.15 0.29
CA GLY A 226 -10.56 0.03 -0.64
C GLY A 226 -11.89 -0.62 -1.00
N ASN A 227 -11.95 -1.37 -2.10
CA ASN A 227 -13.21 -2.00 -2.54
C ASN A 227 -13.76 -3.02 -1.53
N ASP A 228 -12.89 -3.61 -0.71
CA ASP A 228 -13.28 -4.49 0.40
C ASP A 228 -14.00 -3.76 1.54
N GLN A 229 -13.97 -2.41 1.57
CA GLN A 229 -14.61 -1.56 2.56
C GLN A 229 -16.05 -1.16 2.19
N TRP A 230 -16.56 -1.56 1.02
CA TRP A 230 -17.85 -1.10 0.52
C TRP A 230 -19.00 -1.25 1.52
N SER A 231 -19.13 -2.43 2.14
CA SER A 231 -20.21 -2.68 3.10
C SER A 231 -20.12 -1.77 4.34
N ASN A 232 -18.91 -1.52 4.84
CA ASN A 232 -18.68 -0.63 5.98
C ASN A 232 -18.99 0.84 5.60
N ILE A 233 -18.58 1.26 4.40
CA ILE A 233 -18.86 2.61 3.88
C ILE A 233 -20.37 2.85 3.76
N ILE A 234 -21.11 1.90 3.17
CA ILE A 234 -22.58 2.00 3.03
C ILE A 234 -23.25 2.07 4.39
N ALA A 235 -22.79 1.27 5.36
CA ALA A 235 -23.30 1.31 6.73
C ALA A 235 -23.12 2.71 7.36
N GLY A 236 -21.98 3.35 7.10
CA GLY A 236 -21.69 4.72 7.55
C GLY A 236 -22.56 5.78 6.87
N VAL A 237 -22.74 5.69 5.55
CA VAL A 237 -23.66 6.58 4.80
C VAL A 237 -25.09 6.49 5.35
N ASP A 238 -25.55 5.26 5.59
CA ASP A 238 -26.90 5.00 6.08
C ASP A 238 -27.11 5.50 7.52
N LEU A 239 -26.13 5.24 8.40
CA LEU A 239 -26.14 5.76 9.78
C LEU A 239 -26.15 7.28 9.80
N THR A 240 -25.29 7.94 9.06
CA THR A 240 -25.18 9.41 9.02
C THR A 240 -26.50 10.04 8.57
N ARG A 241 -27.11 9.50 7.50
CA ARG A 241 -28.43 9.94 7.03
C ARG A 241 -29.51 9.78 8.10
N LYS A 242 -29.55 8.62 8.80
CA LYS A 242 -30.58 8.32 9.80
C LYS A 242 -30.40 9.12 11.09
N ALA A 243 -29.16 9.28 11.56
CA ALA A 243 -28.85 9.86 12.87
C ALA A 243 -28.75 11.38 12.86
N CYS A 244 -28.30 12.02 11.76
CA CYS A 244 -28.18 13.47 11.69
C CYS A 244 -28.76 14.12 10.40
N GLY A 245 -29.41 13.34 9.54
CA GLY A 245 -30.07 13.88 8.34
C GLY A 245 -29.12 14.45 7.28
N LYS A 246 -27.81 14.26 7.41
CA LYS A 246 -26.83 14.75 6.45
C LYS A 246 -26.67 13.79 5.28
N GLU A 247 -26.60 14.34 4.08
CA GLU A 247 -26.26 13.60 2.87
C GLU A 247 -24.72 13.52 2.77
N VAL A 248 -24.22 12.29 2.67
CA VAL A 248 -22.81 11.99 2.55
C VAL A 248 -22.59 10.88 1.52
N TYR A 249 -21.39 10.80 0.97
CA TYR A 249 -21.06 9.91 -0.13
C TYR A 249 -19.98 8.91 0.23
N GLY A 250 -20.10 7.73 -0.35
CA GLY A 250 -19.06 6.70 -0.30
C GLY A 250 -18.42 6.48 -1.65
N LEU A 251 -17.11 6.28 -1.68
CA LEU A 251 -16.36 5.91 -2.87
C LEU A 251 -15.36 4.81 -2.51
N THR A 252 -15.28 3.77 -3.33
CA THR A 252 -14.19 2.81 -3.21
C THR A 252 -13.19 2.96 -4.32
N VAL A 253 -11.90 2.83 -3.93
CA VAL A 253 -10.79 2.83 -4.87
C VAL A 253 -10.45 1.41 -5.30
N SER A 254 -10.01 1.28 -6.55
CA SER A 254 -9.65 0.01 -7.15
C SER A 254 -8.48 -0.63 -6.41
N LEU A 255 -8.57 -1.94 -6.20
CA LEU A 255 -7.47 -2.71 -5.64
C LEU A 255 -6.35 -2.89 -6.67
N LEU A 256 -5.12 -2.75 -6.21
CA LEU A 256 -3.96 -3.01 -7.05
C LEU A 256 -3.77 -4.53 -7.21
N THR A 257 -4.26 -5.05 -8.34
CA THR A 257 -4.20 -6.47 -8.69
C THR A 257 -3.45 -6.70 -9.99
N THR A 258 -2.81 -7.88 -10.10
CA THR A 258 -2.25 -8.35 -11.38
C THR A 258 -3.38 -8.65 -12.38
N SER A 259 -3.02 -8.80 -13.65
CA SER A 259 -3.91 -9.28 -14.72
C SER A 259 -4.55 -10.64 -14.42
N GLU A 260 -3.93 -11.45 -13.54
CA GLU A 260 -4.48 -12.73 -13.05
C GLU A 260 -5.43 -12.55 -11.84
N GLY A 261 -5.73 -11.32 -11.40
CA GLY A 261 -6.60 -11.02 -10.26
C GLY A 261 -5.95 -11.17 -8.88
N LYS A 262 -4.64 -11.44 -8.80
CA LYS A 262 -3.93 -11.55 -7.51
C LYS A 262 -3.55 -10.16 -6.98
N LYS A 263 -3.69 -9.93 -5.67
CA LYS A 263 -3.25 -8.66 -5.04
C LYS A 263 -1.75 -8.45 -5.27
N MET A 264 -1.37 -7.31 -5.85
CA MET A 264 0.04 -6.92 -6.05
C MET A 264 0.71 -6.54 -4.71
N GLY A 265 2.03 -6.50 -4.72
CA GLY A 265 2.80 -6.18 -3.52
C GLY A 265 2.99 -7.33 -2.54
N LYS A 266 2.63 -8.55 -2.91
CA LYS A 266 3.04 -9.77 -2.21
C LYS A 266 4.26 -10.36 -2.89
N THR A 267 5.34 -10.55 -2.15
CA THR A 267 6.58 -11.16 -2.62
C THR A 267 6.85 -12.44 -1.86
N ALA A 268 7.81 -13.25 -2.32
CA ALA A 268 8.27 -14.42 -1.55
C ALA A 268 8.82 -14.05 -0.16
N LYS A 269 9.26 -12.80 0.01
CA LYS A 269 9.78 -12.23 1.28
C LYS A 269 8.68 -11.53 2.11
N GLY A 270 7.41 -11.59 1.71
CA GLY A 270 6.28 -10.92 2.38
C GLY A 270 5.73 -9.73 1.60
N ALA A 271 5.22 -8.70 2.30
CA ALA A 271 4.66 -7.52 1.67
C ALA A 271 5.76 -6.60 1.09
N LEU A 272 5.45 -5.92 -0.02
CA LEU A 272 6.31 -4.86 -0.57
C LEU A 272 6.08 -3.58 0.25
N TRP A 273 7.00 -3.33 1.18
CA TRP A 273 6.91 -2.22 2.12
C TRP A 273 7.36 -0.90 1.49
N LEU A 274 6.77 0.21 1.94
CA LEU A 274 7.16 1.56 1.53
C LEU A 274 8.34 2.11 2.36
N ASP A 275 8.80 1.37 3.36
CA ASP A 275 9.92 1.73 4.23
C ASP A 275 11.19 0.99 3.80
N GLU A 276 12.27 1.73 3.52
CA GLU A 276 13.54 1.16 3.09
C GLU A 276 14.21 0.25 4.14
N ARG A 277 13.85 0.39 5.42
CA ARG A 277 14.31 -0.51 6.49
C ARG A 277 13.75 -1.93 6.34
N LYS A 278 12.61 -2.09 5.67
CA LYS A 278 11.92 -3.37 5.46
C LYS A 278 12.03 -3.91 4.04
N CYS A 279 12.20 -3.03 3.07
CA CYS A 279 12.40 -3.37 1.66
C CYS A 279 13.40 -2.39 1.07
N SER A 280 14.58 -2.89 0.68
CA SER A 280 15.61 -2.02 0.09
C SER A 280 15.08 -1.27 -1.13
N VAL A 281 15.59 -0.06 -1.38
CA VAL A 281 15.19 0.76 -2.53
C VAL A 281 15.41 0.01 -3.84
N TYR A 282 16.49 -0.78 -3.93
CA TYR A 282 16.78 -1.62 -5.09
C TYR A 282 15.75 -2.75 -5.27
N ASP A 283 15.41 -3.50 -4.22
CA ASP A 283 14.37 -4.54 -4.28
C ASP A 283 13.00 -3.95 -4.65
N PHE A 284 12.68 -2.77 -4.10
CA PHE A 284 11.46 -2.04 -4.43
C PHE A 284 11.43 -1.64 -5.91
N PHE A 285 12.52 -1.07 -6.45
CA PHE A 285 12.68 -0.75 -7.86
C PHE A 285 12.55 -1.99 -8.74
N GLN A 286 13.26 -3.07 -8.40
CA GLN A 286 13.23 -4.32 -9.17
C GLN A 286 11.84 -4.98 -9.19
N TYR A 287 11.05 -4.83 -8.16
CA TYR A 287 9.67 -5.30 -8.18
C TYR A 287 8.89 -4.68 -9.35
N TRP A 288 8.93 -3.37 -9.48
CA TRP A 288 8.23 -2.64 -10.55
C TRP A 288 8.85 -2.86 -11.93
N ARG A 289 10.16 -2.98 -11.98
CA ARG A 289 10.90 -3.30 -13.21
C ARG A 289 10.56 -4.68 -13.78
N ASN A 290 10.04 -5.58 -12.93
CA ASN A 290 9.74 -6.97 -13.25
C ASN A 290 8.24 -7.32 -13.26
N VAL A 291 7.35 -6.34 -13.25
CA VAL A 291 5.90 -6.60 -13.44
C VAL A 291 5.61 -7.27 -14.78
N ALA A 292 4.51 -8.02 -14.88
CA ALA A 292 4.11 -8.63 -16.13
C ALA A 292 3.78 -7.55 -17.18
N ASP A 293 4.01 -7.84 -18.45
CA ASP A 293 3.75 -6.89 -19.55
C ASP A 293 2.30 -6.41 -19.54
N ALA A 294 1.35 -7.31 -19.28
CA ALA A 294 -0.07 -7.01 -19.19
C ALA A 294 -0.44 -6.06 -18.04
N ASP A 295 0.42 -5.93 -17.03
CA ASP A 295 0.17 -5.08 -15.85
C ASP A 295 0.75 -3.67 -16.00
N VAL A 296 1.61 -3.42 -17.01
CA VAL A 296 2.35 -2.17 -17.17
C VAL A 296 1.40 -0.97 -17.31
N ASN A 297 0.40 -1.05 -18.17
CA ASN A 297 -0.56 0.03 -18.39
C ASN A 297 -1.29 0.40 -17.08
N LYS A 298 -1.84 -0.61 -16.40
CA LYS A 298 -2.55 -0.41 -15.13
C LYS A 298 -1.65 0.26 -14.09
N CYS A 299 -0.41 -0.23 -13.95
CA CYS A 299 0.53 0.32 -12.97
C CYS A 299 0.94 1.76 -13.32
N LEU A 300 1.22 2.08 -14.58
CA LEU A 300 1.53 3.45 -15.00
C LEU A 300 0.39 4.42 -14.70
N ARG A 301 -0.84 4.03 -15.03
CA ARG A 301 -2.04 4.86 -14.78
C ARG A 301 -2.26 5.13 -13.29
N MET A 302 -2.21 4.08 -12.47
CA MET A 302 -2.62 4.15 -11.07
C MET A 302 -1.52 4.63 -10.12
N LEU A 303 -0.24 4.41 -10.44
CA LEU A 303 0.87 4.59 -9.51
C LEU A 303 1.81 5.74 -9.87
N THR A 304 1.64 6.36 -11.04
CA THR A 304 2.51 7.47 -11.48
C THR A 304 1.72 8.75 -11.69
N PHE A 305 2.43 9.87 -11.69
CA PHE A 305 1.88 11.18 -12.03
C PHE A 305 2.30 11.65 -13.43
N LEU A 306 2.61 10.70 -14.31
CA LEU A 306 2.85 11.00 -15.73
C LEU A 306 1.55 11.49 -16.38
N PRO A 307 1.61 12.46 -17.33
CA PRO A 307 0.48 12.81 -18.17
C PRO A 307 -0.08 11.60 -18.91
N MET A 308 -1.40 11.59 -19.17
CA MET A 308 -2.06 10.40 -19.75
C MET A 308 -1.62 10.11 -21.18
N ASP A 309 -1.22 11.10 -21.97
CA ASP A 309 -0.61 10.91 -23.30
C ASP A 309 0.70 10.12 -23.19
N GLU A 310 1.56 10.44 -22.23
CA GLU A 310 2.79 9.70 -21.98
C GLU A 310 2.52 8.27 -21.45
N VAL A 311 1.53 8.10 -20.56
CA VAL A 311 1.10 6.79 -20.11
C VAL A 311 0.63 5.95 -21.31
N ASN A 312 -0.18 6.51 -22.20
CA ASN A 312 -0.68 5.83 -23.40
C ASN A 312 0.47 5.47 -24.35
N ARG A 313 1.41 6.40 -24.57
CA ARG A 313 2.61 6.17 -25.40
C ARG A 313 3.46 5.00 -24.86
N LEU A 314 3.73 4.99 -23.56
CA LEU A 314 4.52 3.93 -22.91
C LEU A 314 3.78 2.58 -22.93
N SER A 315 2.47 2.60 -22.76
CA SER A 315 1.63 1.40 -22.74
C SER A 315 1.46 0.76 -24.12
N ALA A 316 1.71 1.50 -25.20
CA ALA A 316 1.68 0.99 -26.56
C ALA A 316 2.97 0.28 -27.00
N LEU A 317 4.02 0.28 -26.15
CA LEU A 317 5.27 -0.41 -26.44
C LEU A 317 5.11 -1.92 -26.30
N GLU A 318 5.62 -2.67 -27.28
CA GLU A 318 5.51 -4.14 -27.33
C GLU A 318 6.89 -4.81 -27.42
N GLY A 319 6.92 -6.12 -27.19
CA GLY A 319 8.13 -6.93 -27.31
C GLY A 319 9.24 -6.44 -26.39
N ALA A 320 10.44 -6.25 -26.91
CA ALA A 320 11.59 -5.77 -26.13
C ALA A 320 11.43 -4.31 -25.64
N GLU A 321 10.66 -3.49 -26.38
CA GLU A 321 10.48 -2.06 -26.08
C GLU A 321 9.65 -1.84 -24.79
N ILE A 322 8.78 -2.77 -24.38
CA ILE A 322 8.01 -2.66 -23.14
C ILE A 322 8.92 -2.55 -21.90
N ASN A 323 10.16 -3.03 -22.01
CA ASN A 323 11.14 -2.86 -20.94
C ASN A 323 11.47 -1.41 -20.63
N LYS A 324 11.35 -0.50 -21.61
CA LYS A 324 11.47 0.96 -21.39
C LYS A 324 10.33 1.48 -20.54
N ALA A 325 9.09 1.05 -20.82
CA ALA A 325 7.93 1.41 -20.02
C ALA A 325 8.04 0.91 -18.56
N LYS A 326 8.54 -0.32 -18.38
CA LYS A 326 8.79 -0.88 -17.04
C LYS A 326 9.88 -0.14 -16.28
N GLU A 327 10.91 0.33 -16.98
CA GLU A 327 11.98 1.12 -16.39
C GLU A 327 11.45 2.48 -15.91
N VAL A 328 10.64 3.15 -16.74
CA VAL A 328 9.98 4.41 -16.37
C VAL A 328 9.03 4.19 -15.19
N LEU A 329 8.21 3.15 -15.21
CA LEU A 329 7.33 2.79 -14.10
C LEU A 329 8.11 2.61 -12.80
N ALA A 330 9.17 1.80 -12.84
CA ALA A 330 10.00 1.52 -11.66
C ALA A 330 10.65 2.81 -11.12
N TYR A 331 11.17 3.65 -12.02
CA TYR A 331 11.76 4.93 -11.64
C TYR A 331 10.75 5.87 -11.00
N GLU A 332 9.59 6.11 -11.64
CA GLU A 332 8.59 7.05 -11.14
C GLU A 332 7.98 6.62 -9.80
N VAL A 333 7.66 5.33 -9.63
CA VAL A 333 7.13 4.84 -8.36
C VAL A 333 8.20 4.86 -7.26
N THR A 334 9.45 4.50 -7.57
CA THR A 334 10.55 4.58 -6.60
C THR A 334 10.86 6.03 -6.23
N LYS A 335 10.86 6.95 -7.19
CA LYS A 335 11.02 8.39 -6.97
C LYS A 335 9.96 8.95 -6.01
N LEU A 336 8.71 8.53 -6.20
CA LEU A 336 7.61 8.98 -5.36
C LEU A 336 7.75 8.52 -3.91
N VAL A 337 8.20 7.28 -3.68
CA VAL A 337 8.30 6.68 -2.32
C VAL A 337 9.61 7.01 -1.63
N HIS A 338 10.74 6.97 -2.35
CA HIS A 338 12.08 7.03 -1.78
C HIS A 338 12.87 8.28 -2.18
N GLY A 339 12.33 9.11 -3.07
CA GLY A 339 12.97 10.32 -3.58
C GLY A 339 13.80 10.08 -4.85
N ALA A 340 14.04 11.18 -5.59
CA ALA A 340 14.65 11.14 -6.93
C ALA A 340 16.08 10.59 -6.91
N GLU A 341 16.89 10.98 -5.93
CA GLU A 341 18.30 10.55 -5.84
C GLU A 341 18.40 9.03 -5.69
N LYS A 342 17.62 8.44 -4.76
CA LYS A 342 17.61 6.99 -4.52
C LYS A 342 17.04 6.22 -5.70
N ALA A 343 16.01 6.76 -6.37
CA ALA A 343 15.45 6.17 -7.58
C ALA A 343 16.47 6.16 -8.73
N GLN A 344 17.26 7.24 -8.88
CA GLN A 344 18.29 7.33 -9.90
C GLN A 344 19.41 6.30 -9.66
N LYS A 345 19.87 6.17 -8.42
CA LYS A 345 20.87 5.15 -8.04
C LYS A 345 20.36 3.72 -8.32
N ALA A 346 19.11 3.43 -7.98
CA ALA A 346 18.52 2.12 -8.25
C ALA A 346 18.37 1.84 -9.76
N LEU A 347 18.06 2.86 -10.57
CA LEU A 347 18.01 2.77 -12.03
C LEU A 347 19.38 2.45 -12.62
N GLU A 348 20.41 3.20 -12.21
CA GLU A 348 21.79 3.00 -12.67
C GLU A 348 22.28 1.60 -12.31
N ALA A 349 22.11 1.20 -11.06
CA ALA A 349 22.43 -0.15 -10.59
C ALA A 349 21.70 -1.24 -11.39
N SER A 350 20.42 -1.02 -11.70
CA SER A 350 19.64 -1.95 -12.53
C SER A 350 20.21 -2.07 -13.94
N ARG A 351 20.59 -0.95 -14.57
CA ARG A 351 21.16 -0.92 -15.92
C ARG A 351 22.52 -1.58 -15.99
N GLU A 352 23.39 -1.37 -15.00
CA GLU A 352 24.72 -2.00 -14.93
C GLU A 352 24.61 -3.52 -14.88
N VAL A 353 23.68 -4.05 -14.08
CA VAL A 353 23.41 -5.49 -14.00
C VAL A 353 22.94 -6.07 -15.33
N PHE A 354 22.13 -5.32 -16.09
CA PHE A 354 21.62 -5.77 -17.40
C PHE A 354 22.62 -5.56 -18.56
N ALA A 355 23.53 -4.61 -18.46
CA ALA A 355 24.45 -4.24 -19.56
C ALA A 355 25.72 -5.10 -19.65
N GLY A 356 26.06 -5.90 -18.65
CA GLY A 356 27.27 -6.71 -18.77
C GLY A 356 27.84 -7.32 -17.49
N GLY A 357 27.04 -7.69 -16.53
CA GLY A 357 27.53 -8.44 -15.36
C GLY A 357 28.34 -7.60 -14.37
N GLY A 358 28.15 -6.27 -14.37
CA GLY A 358 28.76 -5.37 -13.40
C GLY A 358 28.17 -5.53 -12.01
N VAL A 359 29.00 -5.40 -10.99
CA VAL A 359 28.61 -5.41 -9.57
C VAL A 359 28.06 -4.02 -9.23
N SER A 360 26.75 -3.90 -9.00
CA SER A 360 26.17 -2.65 -8.51
C SER A 360 26.40 -2.49 -7.00
N ALA A 361 26.73 -1.29 -6.54
CA ALA A 361 26.91 -0.99 -5.12
C ALA A 361 25.62 -1.22 -4.29
N ASP A 362 24.44 -1.13 -4.92
CA ASP A 362 23.12 -1.27 -4.28
C ASP A 362 22.50 -2.68 -4.47
N MET A 363 23.25 -3.65 -5.02
CA MET A 363 22.77 -5.03 -5.17
C MET A 363 22.60 -5.67 -3.79
N PRO A 364 21.54 -6.47 -3.53
CA PRO A 364 21.44 -7.24 -2.31
C PRO A 364 22.74 -7.99 -2.04
N THR A 365 23.35 -7.70 -0.91
CA THR A 365 24.69 -8.21 -0.57
C THR A 365 24.60 -9.13 0.64
N LYS A 366 25.33 -10.23 0.62
CA LYS A 366 25.50 -11.12 1.76
C LYS A 366 26.97 -11.45 1.96
N GLU A 367 27.44 -11.24 3.18
CA GLU A 367 28.80 -11.53 3.60
C GLU A 367 28.91 -13.00 4.02
N PHE A 368 30.00 -13.64 3.61
CA PHE A 368 30.34 -15.00 3.96
C PHE A 368 31.79 -15.06 4.43
N ASP A 369 32.08 -15.99 5.34
CA ASP A 369 33.43 -16.25 5.81
C ASP A 369 34.28 -16.77 4.64
N ALA A 370 35.43 -16.15 4.40
CA ALA A 370 36.37 -16.50 3.33
C ALA A 370 36.82 -17.97 3.41
N SER A 371 36.91 -18.54 4.61
CA SER A 371 37.28 -19.93 4.82
C SER A 371 36.39 -20.96 4.14
N LEU A 372 35.10 -20.58 3.86
CA LEU A 372 34.13 -21.45 3.15
C LEU A 372 34.50 -21.67 1.67
N PHE A 373 35.33 -20.81 1.10
CA PHE A 373 35.72 -20.83 -0.30
C PHE A 373 37.16 -21.26 -0.51
N ALA A 374 37.91 -21.58 0.59
CA ALA A 374 39.25 -22.12 0.54
C ALA A 374 39.24 -23.61 0.13
N GLY A 375 40.32 -24.06 -0.49
CA GLY A 375 40.48 -25.47 -0.91
C GLY A 375 39.46 -25.90 -1.95
N ASP A 376 38.63 -26.91 -1.63
CA ASP A 376 37.59 -27.42 -2.55
C ASP A 376 36.38 -26.48 -2.68
N GLY A 377 36.32 -25.39 -1.89
CA GLY A 377 35.30 -24.39 -1.95
C GLY A 377 33.91 -24.82 -1.44
N MET A 378 32.92 -23.95 -1.67
CA MET A 378 31.54 -24.20 -1.30
C MET A 378 30.68 -24.58 -2.52
N GLY A 379 29.98 -25.72 -2.45
CA GLY A 379 29.08 -26.15 -3.55
C GLY A 379 28.08 -25.09 -3.94
N LEU A 380 27.94 -24.80 -5.24
CA LEU A 380 27.05 -23.73 -5.78
C LEU A 380 25.61 -23.86 -5.30
N ALA A 381 25.06 -25.10 -5.21
CA ALA A 381 23.71 -25.33 -4.73
C ALA A 381 23.50 -24.92 -3.26
N ALA A 382 24.53 -25.16 -2.43
CA ALA A 382 24.53 -24.75 -1.03
C ALA A 382 24.61 -23.22 -0.93
N LEU A 383 25.51 -22.60 -1.70
CA LEU A 383 25.66 -21.15 -1.74
C LEU A 383 24.37 -20.47 -2.19
N MET A 384 23.68 -20.96 -3.23
CA MET A 384 22.40 -20.40 -3.70
C MET A 384 21.31 -20.46 -2.63
N LYS A 385 21.28 -21.54 -1.84
CA LYS A 385 20.33 -21.66 -0.71
C LYS A 385 20.71 -20.70 0.41
N GLU A 386 21.95 -20.71 0.85
CA GLU A 386 22.42 -19.85 1.94
C GLU A 386 22.33 -18.36 1.56
N ALA A 387 22.57 -18.00 0.31
CA ALA A 387 22.37 -16.66 -0.22
C ALA A 387 20.87 -16.25 -0.32
N GLY A 388 19.94 -17.19 -0.12
CA GLY A 388 18.50 -16.91 -0.18
C GLY A 388 17.94 -16.79 -1.61
N LEU A 389 18.68 -17.21 -2.63
CA LEU A 389 18.20 -17.27 -4.01
C LEU A 389 17.32 -18.50 -4.26
N GLU A 390 17.53 -19.57 -3.50
CA GLU A 390 16.72 -20.79 -3.56
C GLU A 390 16.27 -21.21 -2.15
N PRO A 391 15.05 -21.77 -2.01
CA PRO A 391 14.55 -22.20 -0.70
C PRO A 391 15.20 -23.51 -0.21
N SER A 392 15.76 -24.29 -1.13
CA SER A 392 16.44 -25.56 -0.81
C SER A 392 17.55 -25.88 -1.81
N THR A 393 18.51 -26.71 -1.37
CA THR A 393 19.57 -27.23 -2.24
C THR A 393 19.00 -28.07 -3.39
N SER A 394 17.89 -28.78 -3.20
CA SER A 394 17.24 -29.57 -4.25
C SER A 394 16.71 -28.68 -5.36
N GLU A 395 16.14 -27.54 -5.05
CA GLU A 395 15.72 -26.57 -6.07
C GLU A 395 16.90 -25.86 -6.72
N ALA A 396 17.95 -25.55 -5.95
CA ALA A 396 19.18 -25.02 -6.51
C ALA A 396 19.80 -25.97 -7.55
N TYR A 397 19.83 -27.29 -7.30
CA TYR A 397 20.27 -28.25 -8.29
C TYR A 397 19.44 -28.24 -9.57
N ARG A 398 18.11 -28.12 -9.47
CA ARG A 398 17.24 -28.02 -10.65
C ARG A 398 17.51 -26.74 -11.45
N THR A 399 17.72 -25.63 -10.74
CA THR A 399 18.06 -24.34 -11.35
C THR A 399 19.40 -24.41 -12.07
N ILE A 400 20.44 -25.02 -11.48
CA ILE A 400 21.75 -25.19 -12.09
C ILE A 400 21.66 -26.07 -13.35
N GLN A 401 21.02 -27.23 -13.25
CA GLN A 401 20.85 -28.15 -14.38
C GLN A 401 20.03 -27.57 -15.52
N GLY A 402 19.03 -26.74 -15.18
CA GLY A 402 18.21 -26.00 -16.14
C GLY A 402 18.90 -24.78 -16.77
N GLY A 403 20.18 -24.53 -16.45
CA GLY A 403 20.94 -23.39 -16.96
C GLY A 403 20.49 -22.04 -16.39
N GLY A 404 19.78 -22.05 -15.26
CA GLY A 404 19.27 -20.85 -14.60
C GLY A 404 20.27 -20.22 -13.62
N ALA A 405 21.41 -20.84 -13.31
CA ALA A 405 22.43 -20.32 -12.42
C ALA A 405 23.57 -19.66 -13.21
N ARG A 406 24.03 -18.49 -12.74
CA ARG A 406 25.21 -17.80 -13.28
C ARG A 406 26.07 -17.27 -12.15
N ILE A 407 27.36 -17.27 -12.39
CA ILE A 407 28.39 -16.64 -11.55
C ILE A 407 29.10 -15.59 -12.39
N ASN A 408 29.14 -14.35 -11.94
CA ASN A 408 29.74 -13.22 -12.64
C ASN A 408 29.31 -13.12 -14.14
N GLY A 409 28.06 -13.49 -14.43
CA GLY A 409 27.49 -13.49 -15.77
C GLY A 409 27.69 -14.81 -16.54
N GLU A 410 28.59 -15.68 -16.14
CA GLU A 410 28.83 -16.98 -16.78
C GLU A 410 27.81 -18.02 -16.31
N GLN A 411 27.21 -18.74 -17.27
CA GLN A 411 26.22 -19.77 -16.99
C GLN A 411 26.88 -21.04 -16.47
N ILE A 412 26.43 -21.52 -15.31
CA ILE A 412 26.89 -22.74 -14.70
C ILE A 412 25.79 -23.81 -14.80
N THR A 413 26.11 -24.95 -15.40
CA THR A 413 25.20 -26.10 -15.56
C THR A 413 25.67 -27.34 -14.81
N ASP A 414 26.92 -27.35 -14.36
CA ASP A 414 27.44 -28.45 -13.57
C ASP A 414 26.93 -28.39 -12.13
N LYS A 415 26.12 -29.37 -11.74
CA LYS A 415 25.57 -29.48 -10.38
C LYS A 415 26.61 -29.70 -9.29
N ARG A 416 27.84 -30.14 -9.66
CA ARG A 416 28.94 -30.35 -8.73
C ARG A 416 29.89 -29.16 -8.65
N TYR A 417 29.55 -28.06 -9.34
CA TYR A 417 30.36 -26.85 -9.30
C TYR A 417 30.54 -26.35 -7.87
N SER A 418 31.80 -26.21 -7.46
CA SER A 418 32.17 -25.57 -6.21
C SER A 418 32.72 -24.19 -6.48
N VAL A 419 32.20 -23.21 -5.75
CA VAL A 419 32.65 -21.82 -5.77
C VAL A 419 33.86 -21.72 -4.88
N THR A 420 34.96 -21.22 -5.43
CA THR A 420 36.25 -21.04 -4.75
C THR A 420 36.64 -19.57 -4.71
N GLU A 421 37.74 -19.24 -4.02
CA GLU A 421 38.29 -17.87 -4.02
C GLU A 421 38.58 -17.33 -5.43
N ALA A 422 38.89 -18.22 -6.40
CA ALA A 422 39.17 -17.85 -7.78
C ALA A 422 37.96 -17.27 -8.53
N ASP A 423 36.75 -17.55 -8.06
CA ASP A 423 35.53 -17.03 -8.64
C ASP A 423 35.21 -15.57 -8.20
N PHE A 424 35.89 -15.12 -7.14
CA PHE A 424 35.74 -13.75 -6.64
C PHE A 424 36.65 -12.80 -7.41
N LYS A 425 36.09 -11.62 -7.75
CA LYS A 425 36.83 -10.51 -8.35
C LYS A 425 36.82 -9.36 -7.34
N ASP A 426 37.99 -8.90 -6.96
CA ASP A 426 38.17 -7.87 -5.92
C ASP A 426 37.41 -8.16 -4.60
N GLY A 427 37.33 -9.45 -4.21
CA GLY A 427 36.63 -9.89 -3.00
C GLY A 427 35.10 -9.97 -3.13
N GLU A 428 34.58 -9.83 -4.32
CA GLU A 428 33.12 -9.85 -4.61
C GLU A 428 32.80 -10.90 -5.68
N LEU A 429 31.62 -11.51 -5.58
CA LEU A 429 31.08 -12.45 -6.55
C LEU A 429 29.59 -12.14 -6.78
N VAL A 430 29.15 -12.09 -8.03
CA VAL A 430 27.74 -11.94 -8.40
C VAL A 430 27.12 -13.29 -8.71
N LEU A 431 26.20 -13.71 -7.86
CA LEU A 431 25.41 -14.92 -8.04
C LEU A 431 24.04 -14.55 -8.65
N GLN A 432 23.63 -15.26 -9.71
CA GLN A 432 22.40 -14.97 -10.42
C GLN A 432 21.52 -16.21 -10.57
N LYS A 433 20.19 -16.05 -10.35
CA LYS A 433 19.17 -17.04 -10.66
C LYS A 433 18.23 -16.53 -11.75
N GLY A 434 18.23 -17.23 -12.89
CA GLY A 434 17.45 -16.84 -14.06
C GLY A 434 17.86 -15.46 -14.57
N LYS A 435 16.90 -14.69 -15.13
CA LYS A 435 17.16 -13.35 -15.66
C LYS A 435 16.92 -12.22 -14.65
N LYS A 436 16.40 -12.52 -13.45
CA LYS A 436 15.76 -11.49 -12.61
C LYS A 436 16.25 -11.42 -11.16
N LYS A 437 16.95 -12.43 -10.65
CA LYS A 437 17.40 -12.47 -9.25
C LYS A 437 18.90 -12.48 -9.19
N PHE A 438 19.44 -11.52 -8.43
CA PHE A 438 20.87 -11.34 -8.23
C PHE A 438 21.18 -11.22 -6.74
N MET A 439 22.38 -11.66 -6.34
CA MET A 439 22.94 -11.51 -5.01
C MET A 439 24.43 -11.27 -5.13
N LYS A 440 24.93 -10.22 -4.50
CA LYS A 440 26.34 -10.00 -4.33
C LYS A 440 26.83 -10.77 -3.10
N ILE A 441 27.88 -11.54 -3.26
CA ILE A 441 28.55 -12.24 -2.18
C ILE A 441 29.86 -11.51 -1.93
N THR A 442 30.12 -11.17 -0.68
CA THR A 442 31.39 -10.57 -0.22
C THR A 442 32.04 -11.46 0.79
N LEU A 443 33.37 -11.44 0.83
CA LEU A 443 34.15 -12.14 1.81
C LEU A 443 34.37 -11.23 3.03
N GLY A 444 34.06 -11.78 4.23
CA GLY A 444 34.26 -11.15 5.53
C GLY A 444 35.40 -11.84 6.32
#